data_dab5c8eec719e68015da52bea8e949af
#
_entry.id   dab5c8eec719e68015da52bea8e949af
#
_cell.length_a   1.000
_cell.length_b   1.000
_cell.length_c   1.000
_cell.angle_alpha   90.00
_cell.angle_beta   90.00
_cell.angle_gamma   90.00
#
_symmetry.space_group_name_H-M   'P 1'
#
loop_
_entity.id
_entity.type
_entity.pdbx_description
1 polymer ?
#
loop_
_entity_poly.entity_id
_entity_poly.type
_entity_poly.pdbx_seq_one_letter_code
_entity_poly.pdbx_strand_id
1 'polypeptide(L)'
;MDSSLTPHKPETAPAAEPQKTISERFRGFYPVIVDVETAGFNPATDALIELAACTVTFNDQGKLVRDESFHANILPFPGANMEKSNLDFLGVDPYDVSRHAQTEEAFLKPLFKTLSKKAKAASCTRCILVGQNGHFDHGFIMAAAQRVDPKKCPFHPFSVIDLATLSMVLLGQSVLSVAVETAGLEFDVSRAHGAEYDAEIETDLFCWLVNRYQELGGWPLGAEMQDRALAANEAKKLNFAKKEYQDHKKQDDAEKLENSPFAILKTLVHCDSN
;
A
#
# COMPACT_ATOMS: atom_id res chain seq x y z
N MET A 1 41.31 -51.81 -26.03
CA MET A 1 40.00 -51.16 -25.83
C MET A 1 40.01 -50.62 -24.41
N ASP A 2 40.43 -49.39 -24.29
CA ASP A 2 40.66 -48.76 -22.99
C ASP A 2 39.53 -47.73 -22.81
N SER A 3 38.59 -47.99 -21.92
CA SER A 3 37.47 -47.10 -21.59
C SER A 3 37.77 -46.43 -20.26
N SER A 4 38.41 -45.27 -20.32
CA SER A 4 38.61 -44.39 -19.18
C SER A 4 37.30 -43.72 -18.81
N LEU A 5 36.63 -44.21 -17.77
CA LEU A 5 35.53 -43.55 -17.06
C LEU A 5 36.12 -42.44 -16.20
N THR A 6 36.00 -41.19 -16.69
CA THR A 6 36.23 -40.01 -15.83
C THR A 6 35.09 -39.85 -14.86
N PRO A 7 35.33 -39.73 -13.54
CA PRO A 7 34.27 -39.51 -12.57
C PRO A 7 33.68 -38.13 -12.73
N HIS A 8 32.36 -38.06 -12.98
CA HIS A 8 31.58 -36.84 -12.94
C HIS A 8 31.64 -36.24 -11.54
N LYS A 9 32.26 -35.06 -11.41
CA LYS A 9 32.24 -34.27 -10.20
C LYS A 9 30.80 -33.78 -10.01
N PRO A 10 30.14 -33.96 -8.85
CA PRO A 10 28.81 -33.44 -8.65
C PRO A 10 28.86 -31.90 -8.76
N GLU A 11 28.05 -31.37 -9.65
CA GLU A 11 27.82 -29.93 -9.79
C GLU A 11 27.25 -29.42 -8.47
N THR A 12 28.01 -28.61 -7.76
CA THR A 12 27.52 -27.97 -6.52
C THR A 12 26.34 -27.10 -6.88
N ALA A 13 25.17 -27.43 -6.32
CA ALA A 13 24.00 -26.60 -6.42
C ALA A 13 24.40 -25.14 -6.11
N PRO A 14 23.91 -24.16 -6.90
CA PRO A 14 24.20 -22.75 -6.63
C PRO A 14 23.77 -22.42 -5.21
N ALA A 15 24.65 -21.72 -4.46
CA ALA A 15 24.33 -21.24 -3.12
C ALA A 15 23.01 -20.46 -3.19
N ALA A 16 22.07 -20.79 -2.31
CA ALA A 16 20.79 -20.09 -2.24
C ALA A 16 21.06 -18.59 -2.14
N GLU A 17 20.54 -17.82 -3.09
CA GLU A 17 20.63 -16.35 -3.02
C GLU A 17 20.00 -15.87 -1.72
N PRO A 18 20.57 -14.84 -1.06
CA PRO A 18 20.03 -14.33 0.19
C PRO A 18 18.57 -13.91 -0.01
N GLN A 19 17.70 -14.38 0.89
CA GLN A 19 16.27 -14.14 0.86
C GLN A 19 16.02 -12.63 0.88
N LYS A 20 15.41 -12.10 -0.18
CA LYS A 20 15.13 -10.67 -0.30
C LYS A 20 13.98 -10.27 0.61
N THR A 21 14.12 -9.13 1.25
CA THR A 21 13.17 -8.62 2.23
C THR A 21 11.96 -7.95 1.55
N ILE A 22 10.84 -7.81 2.27
CA ILE A 22 9.68 -7.03 1.80
C ILE A 22 10.10 -5.60 1.44
N SER A 23 10.97 -5.00 2.26
CA SER A 23 11.48 -3.64 2.02
C SER A 23 12.19 -3.50 0.67
N GLU A 24 13.04 -4.46 0.32
CA GLU A 24 13.73 -4.48 -0.99
C GLU A 24 12.77 -4.71 -2.15
N ARG A 25 11.81 -5.65 -1.98
CA ARG A 25 10.86 -6.02 -3.02
C ARG A 25 9.88 -4.91 -3.36
N PHE A 26 9.47 -4.11 -2.36
CA PHE A 26 8.44 -3.09 -2.48
C PHE A 26 8.94 -1.67 -2.17
N ARG A 27 10.21 -1.38 -2.42
CA ARG A 27 10.80 -0.04 -2.29
C ARG A 27 10.65 0.57 -0.90
N GLY A 28 10.77 -0.23 0.15
CA GLY A 28 10.60 0.24 1.53
C GLY A 28 9.15 0.45 1.96
N PHE A 29 8.17 -0.05 1.20
CA PHE A 29 6.77 -0.09 1.58
C PHE A 29 6.37 -1.49 2.02
N TYR A 30 5.45 -1.55 3.00
CA TYR A 30 4.85 -2.79 3.47
C TYR A 30 3.47 -2.96 2.84
N PRO A 31 3.26 -3.95 1.95
CA PRO A 31 1.96 -4.18 1.34
C PRO A 31 0.95 -4.65 2.38
N VAL A 32 -0.24 -4.07 2.34
CA VAL A 32 -1.40 -4.48 3.13
C VAL A 32 -2.58 -4.51 2.18
N ILE A 33 -3.18 -5.68 2.04
CA ILE A 33 -4.36 -5.85 1.19
C ILE A 33 -5.55 -5.40 2.01
N VAL A 34 -6.39 -4.56 1.45
CA VAL A 34 -7.56 -3.97 2.13
C VAL A 34 -8.73 -4.03 1.19
N ASP A 35 -9.83 -4.54 1.73
CA ASP A 35 -11.15 -4.51 1.11
C ASP A 35 -12.16 -3.88 2.06
N VAL A 36 -13.12 -3.09 1.53
CA VAL A 36 -14.15 -2.42 2.30
C VAL A 36 -15.53 -2.59 1.68
N GLU A 37 -16.52 -2.85 2.55
CA GLU A 37 -17.93 -2.72 2.17
C GLU A 37 -18.48 -1.39 2.66
N THR A 38 -19.26 -0.72 1.82
CA THR A 38 -19.66 0.67 2.08
C THR A 38 -21.14 0.89 1.76
N ALA A 39 -21.75 1.87 2.42
CA ALA A 39 -23.12 2.27 2.16
C ALA A 39 -23.27 3.27 1.00
N GLY A 40 -22.23 3.48 0.19
CA GLY A 40 -22.23 4.39 -0.95
C GLY A 40 -20.83 4.53 -1.55
N PHE A 41 -20.64 5.51 -2.46
CA PHE A 41 -19.40 5.66 -3.22
C PHE A 41 -18.57 6.88 -2.81
N ASN A 42 -19.07 7.73 -1.94
CA ASN A 42 -18.37 8.93 -1.50
C ASN A 42 -17.72 8.74 -0.12
N PRO A 43 -16.40 8.57 -0.02
CA PRO A 43 -15.73 8.31 1.25
C PRO A 43 -15.83 9.44 2.27
N ALA A 44 -16.17 10.67 1.83
CA ALA A 44 -16.33 11.81 2.74
C ALA A 44 -17.67 11.78 3.50
N THR A 45 -18.70 11.19 2.91
CA THR A 45 -20.08 11.27 3.42
C THR A 45 -20.70 9.91 3.72
N ASP A 46 -20.29 8.85 3.02
CA ASP A 46 -20.96 7.57 3.08
C ASP A 46 -20.32 6.64 4.11
N ALA A 47 -21.14 5.81 4.73
CA ALA A 47 -20.67 4.95 5.80
C ALA A 47 -19.75 3.82 5.30
N LEU A 48 -18.67 3.58 6.04
CA LEU A 48 -17.93 2.32 6.01
C LEU A 48 -18.73 1.27 6.79
N ILE A 49 -19.00 0.12 6.22
CA ILE A 49 -19.85 -0.94 6.78
C ILE A 49 -19.04 -2.15 7.23
N GLU A 50 -18.05 -2.54 6.46
CA GLU A 50 -17.09 -3.58 6.80
C GLU A 50 -15.69 -3.16 6.36
N LEU A 51 -14.69 -3.67 7.06
CA LEU A 51 -13.30 -3.49 6.71
C LEU A 51 -12.52 -4.75 7.02
N ALA A 52 -11.80 -5.23 6.01
CA ALA A 52 -10.80 -6.26 6.20
C ALA A 52 -9.43 -5.78 5.74
N ALA A 53 -8.39 -6.31 6.39
CA ALA A 53 -7.01 -6.03 6.05
C ALA A 53 -6.17 -7.29 6.23
N CYS A 54 -5.41 -7.67 5.22
CA CYS A 54 -4.50 -8.81 5.25
C CYS A 54 -3.06 -8.35 5.10
N THR A 55 -2.16 -8.93 5.89
CA THR A 55 -0.71 -8.70 5.79
C THR A 55 -0.03 -9.85 5.06
N VAL A 56 1.18 -9.59 4.58
CA VAL A 56 1.97 -10.57 3.83
C VAL A 56 3.36 -10.73 4.44
N THR A 57 3.94 -11.91 4.22
CA THR A 57 5.32 -12.22 4.62
C THR A 57 5.98 -13.12 3.59
N PHE A 58 7.30 -13.25 3.64
CA PHE A 58 8.00 -14.30 2.89
C PHE A 58 8.12 -15.55 3.75
N ASN A 59 7.79 -16.71 3.16
CA ASN A 59 8.05 -18.00 3.77
C ASN A 59 9.53 -18.42 3.60
N ASP A 60 9.92 -19.55 4.18
CA ASP A 60 11.28 -20.10 4.13
C ASP A 60 11.76 -20.43 2.70
N GLN A 61 10.84 -20.54 1.75
CA GLN A 61 11.13 -20.77 0.33
C GLN A 61 11.28 -19.47 -0.47
N GLY A 62 11.20 -18.31 0.18
CA GLY A 62 11.25 -16.99 -0.46
C GLY A 62 10.01 -16.66 -1.29
N LYS A 63 8.88 -17.32 -1.02
CA LYS A 63 7.59 -17.01 -1.63
C LYS A 63 6.79 -16.06 -0.74
N LEU A 64 6.18 -15.04 -1.36
CA LEU A 64 5.24 -14.17 -0.66
C LEU A 64 3.97 -14.96 -0.33
N VAL A 65 3.53 -14.88 0.91
CA VAL A 65 2.34 -15.57 1.40
C VAL A 65 1.54 -14.65 2.30
N ARG A 66 0.24 -14.95 2.48
CA ARG A 66 -0.62 -14.29 3.47
C ARG A 66 -0.09 -14.60 4.86
N ASP A 67 -0.15 -13.59 5.75
CA ASP A 67 0.32 -13.68 7.13
C ASP A 67 -0.86 -13.59 8.11
N GLU A 68 -1.32 -12.39 8.45
CA GLU A 68 -2.44 -12.19 9.37
C GLU A 68 -3.60 -11.47 8.68
N SER A 69 -4.83 -11.86 9.05
CA SER A 69 -6.07 -11.20 8.62
C SER A 69 -6.70 -10.45 9.81
N PHE A 70 -7.26 -9.29 9.54
CA PHE A 70 -8.00 -8.43 10.48
C PHE A 70 -9.32 -8.07 9.84
N HIS A 71 -10.41 -8.24 10.55
CA HIS A 71 -11.75 -7.92 10.05
C HIS A 71 -12.61 -7.31 11.15
N ALA A 72 -13.49 -6.39 10.78
CA ALA A 72 -14.59 -5.92 11.63
C ALA A 72 -15.75 -5.40 10.81
N ASN A 73 -16.94 -5.63 11.31
CA ASN A 73 -18.11 -4.84 10.96
C ASN A 73 -17.97 -3.45 11.59
N ILE A 74 -18.28 -2.40 10.85
CA ILE A 74 -18.09 -1.01 11.27
C ILE A 74 -19.45 -0.34 11.45
N LEU A 75 -19.62 0.36 12.57
CA LEU A 75 -20.79 1.21 12.80
C LEU A 75 -20.66 2.50 11.98
N PRO A 76 -21.73 2.93 11.29
CA PRO A 76 -21.75 4.20 10.61
C PRO A 76 -21.35 5.35 11.54
N PHE A 77 -20.47 6.24 11.07
CA PHE A 77 -20.12 7.43 11.84
C PHE A 77 -21.32 8.40 11.94
N PRO A 78 -21.41 9.25 12.97
CA PRO A 78 -22.54 10.18 13.13
C PRO A 78 -22.74 11.09 11.93
N GLY A 79 -23.92 11.04 11.32
CA GLY A 79 -24.27 11.81 10.13
C GLY A 79 -23.83 11.19 8.80
N ALA A 80 -23.34 9.95 8.84
CA ALA A 80 -23.01 9.22 7.62
C ALA A 80 -24.25 9.02 6.74
N ASN A 81 -24.08 9.17 5.44
CA ASN A 81 -25.07 8.79 4.44
C ASN A 81 -25.07 7.26 4.26
N MET A 82 -26.26 6.71 4.05
CA MET A 82 -26.49 5.27 3.86
C MET A 82 -27.42 5.09 2.66
N GLU A 83 -26.84 4.82 1.51
CA GLU A 83 -27.57 4.54 0.28
C GLU A 83 -28.30 3.19 0.41
N LYS A 84 -29.64 3.25 0.39
CA LYS A 84 -30.44 2.02 0.54
C LYS A 84 -30.11 0.94 -0.48
N SER A 85 -29.83 1.32 -1.72
CA SER A 85 -29.45 0.40 -2.78
C SER A 85 -28.18 -0.41 -2.48
N ASN A 86 -27.18 0.24 -1.84
CA ASN A 86 -25.94 -0.42 -1.44
C ASN A 86 -26.17 -1.36 -0.25
N LEU A 87 -26.94 -0.94 0.74
CA LEU A 87 -27.29 -1.79 1.88
C LEU A 87 -28.15 -3.00 1.47
N ASP A 88 -29.10 -2.80 0.54
CA ASP A 88 -29.90 -3.89 -0.02
C ASP A 88 -29.02 -4.87 -0.80
N PHE A 89 -28.01 -4.37 -1.53
CA PHE A 89 -27.04 -5.21 -2.25
C PHE A 89 -26.19 -6.05 -1.30
N LEU A 90 -25.69 -5.44 -0.24
CA LEU A 90 -24.92 -6.14 0.81
C LEU A 90 -25.81 -7.08 1.65
N GLY A 91 -27.11 -6.86 1.68
CA GLY A 91 -28.04 -7.62 2.49
C GLY A 91 -27.87 -7.40 3.99
N VAL A 92 -27.36 -6.24 4.40
CA VAL A 92 -27.03 -5.96 5.82
C VAL A 92 -27.83 -4.79 6.38
N ASP A 93 -28.22 -4.90 7.64
CA ASP A 93 -28.60 -3.78 8.49
C ASP A 93 -27.35 -3.35 9.29
N PRO A 94 -26.81 -2.15 9.07
CA PRO A 94 -25.60 -1.69 9.76
C PRO A 94 -25.73 -1.63 11.29
N TYR A 95 -26.96 -1.54 11.80
CA TYR A 95 -27.25 -1.44 13.23
C TYR A 95 -27.71 -2.76 13.86
N ASP A 96 -27.74 -3.85 13.09
CA ASP A 96 -28.06 -5.16 13.66
C ASP A 96 -26.98 -5.54 14.71
N VAL A 97 -27.43 -5.73 15.95
CA VAL A 97 -26.56 -6.06 17.08
C VAL A 97 -25.83 -7.39 16.92
N SER A 98 -26.36 -8.31 16.11
CA SER A 98 -25.73 -9.60 15.84
C SER A 98 -24.41 -9.47 15.04
N ARG A 99 -24.22 -8.35 14.34
CA ARG A 99 -22.97 -8.06 13.62
C ARG A 99 -21.81 -7.73 14.55
N HIS A 100 -22.06 -7.42 15.83
CA HIS A 100 -21.02 -6.98 16.77
C HIS A 100 -20.15 -5.84 16.23
N ALA A 101 -20.78 -4.91 15.48
CA ALA A 101 -20.08 -3.84 14.80
C ALA A 101 -19.38 -2.90 15.80
N GLN A 102 -18.19 -2.45 15.42
CA GLN A 102 -17.34 -1.56 16.20
C GLN A 102 -17.34 -0.16 15.58
N THR A 103 -17.02 0.86 16.37
CA THR A 103 -16.77 2.19 15.82
C THR A 103 -15.47 2.19 15.00
N GLU A 104 -15.35 3.09 14.01
CA GLU A 104 -14.12 3.29 13.27
C GLU A 104 -12.91 3.44 14.21
N GLU A 105 -13.08 4.21 15.29
CA GLU A 105 -12.02 4.44 16.28
C GLU A 105 -11.57 3.16 16.98
N ALA A 106 -12.53 2.33 17.42
CA ALA A 106 -12.25 1.10 18.18
C ALA A 106 -11.47 0.09 17.33
N PHE A 107 -11.73 0.04 16.02
CA PHE A 107 -11.05 -0.88 15.12
C PHE A 107 -9.76 -0.29 14.52
N LEU A 108 -9.81 0.93 13.99
CA LEU A 108 -8.67 1.50 13.24
C LEU A 108 -7.47 1.83 14.13
N LYS A 109 -7.66 2.31 15.36
CA LYS A 109 -6.51 2.63 16.22
C LYS A 109 -5.62 1.41 16.51
N PRO A 110 -6.14 0.25 16.98
CA PRO A 110 -5.32 -0.93 17.17
C PRO A 110 -4.78 -1.49 15.84
N LEU A 111 -5.56 -1.48 14.75
CA LEU A 111 -5.11 -1.91 13.43
C LEU A 111 -3.90 -1.08 12.97
N PHE A 112 -4.01 0.24 12.94
CA PHE A 112 -2.93 1.14 12.50
C PHE A 112 -1.66 0.98 13.34
N LYS A 113 -1.81 0.78 14.65
CA LYS A 113 -0.68 0.48 15.54
C LYS A 113 0.00 -0.84 15.17
N THR A 114 -0.78 -1.88 14.88
CA THR A 114 -0.27 -3.20 14.48
C THR A 114 0.43 -3.13 13.13
N LEU A 115 -0.20 -2.52 12.12
CA LEU A 115 0.38 -2.36 10.79
C LEU A 115 1.68 -1.54 10.82
N SER A 116 1.72 -0.46 11.62
CA SER A 116 2.94 0.33 11.81
C SER A 116 4.09 -0.49 12.42
N LYS A 117 3.78 -1.38 13.38
CA LYS A 117 4.78 -2.28 13.98
C LYS A 117 5.29 -3.30 12.95
N LYS A 118 4.39 -3.92 12.17
CA LYS A 118 4.75 -4.88 11.11
C LYS A 118 5.62 -4.22 10.04
N ALA A 119 5.22 -3.05 9.55
CA ALA A 119 6.01 -2.28 8.59
C ALA A 119 7.43 -2.00 9.11
N LYS A 120 7.55 -1.54 10.37
CA LYS A 120 8.85 -1.30 11.00
C LYS A 120 9.68 -2.57 11.15
N ALA A 121 9.08 -3.68 11.56
CA ALA A 121 9.75 -4.97 11.68
C ALA A 121 10.28 -5.48 10.33
N ALA A 122 9.55 -5.20 9.24
CA ALA A 122 9.97 -5.49 7.87
C ALA A 122 10.93 -4.46 7.27
N SER A 123 11.49 -3.53 8.07
CA SER A 123 12.35 -2.42 7.63
C SER A 123 11.69 -1.51 6.59
N CYS A 124 10.38 -1.40 6.63
CA CYS A 124 9.59 -0.53 5.76
C CYS A 124 9.27 0.80 6.44
N THR A 125 9.13 1.86 5.64
CA THR A 125 8.86 3.21 6.13
C THR A 125 7.37 3.50 6.30
N ARG A 126 6.52 2.83 5.51
CA ARG A 126 5.05 2.97 5.46
C ARG A 126 4.40 1.70 4.95
N CYS A 127 3.10 1.59 5.20
CA CYS A 127 2.25 0.65 4.48
C CYS A 127 1.86 1.23 3.10
N ILE A 128 1.70 0.35 2.13
CA ILE A 128 1.05 0.65 0.85
C ILE A 128 -0.20 -0.22 0.74
N LEU A 129 -1.33 0.41 0.45
CA LEU A 129 -2.57 -0.33 0.25
C LEU A 129 -2.50 -1.10 -1.07
N VAL A 130 -2.95 -2.32 -1.05
CA VAL A 130 -3.20 -3.18 -2.22
C VAL A 130 -4.68 -3.52 -2.22
N GLY A 131 -5.34 -3.50 -3.36
CA GLY A 131 -6.76 -3.86 -3.45
C GLY A 131 -7.25 -3.89 -4.90
N GLN A 132 -8.36 -4.55 -5.11
CA GLN A 132 -9.07 -4.59 -6.39
C GLN A 132 -9.75 -3.23 -6.64
N ASN A 133 -9.27 -2.46 -7.62
CA ASN A 133 -9.62 -1.05 -7.77
C ASN A 133 -9.31 -0.25 -6.48
N GLY A 134 -8.21 -0.58 -5.83
CA GLY A 134 -7.85 -0.21 -4.45
C GLY A 134 -7.82 1.29 -4.12
N HIS A 135 -8.00 2.19 -5.11
CA HIS A 135 -8.21 3.62 -4.84
C HIS A 135 -9.54 3.90 -4.15
N PHE A 136 -10.55 3.05 -4.39
CA PHE A 136 -11.83 3.11 -3.70
C PHE A 136 -11.64 2.87 -2.19
N ASP A 137 -11.06 1.72 -1.85
CA ASP A 137 -10.76 1.33 -0.46
C ASP A 137 -9.86 2.34 0.24
N HIS A 138 -8.81 2.77 -0.47
CA HIS A 138 -7.89 3.79 0.02
C HIS A 138 -8.63 5.10 0.37
N GLY A 139 -9.59 5.53 -0.45
CA GLY A 139 -10.41 6.71 -0.19
C GLY A 139 -11.16 6.60 1.13
N PHE A 140 -11.82 5.47 1.39
CA PHE A 140 -12.56 5.22 2.63
C PHE A 140 -11.64 5.11 3.85
N ILE A 141 -10.50 4.40 3.72
CA ILE A 141 -9.50 4.32 4.78
C ILE A 141 -8.95 5.71 5.15
N MET A 142 -8.63 6.53 4.16
CA MET A 142 -8.10 7.89 4.41
C MET A 142 -9.15 8.81 5.03
N ALA A 143 -10.42 8.70 4.61
CA ALA A 143 -11.52 9.47 5.21
C ALA A 143 -11.78 9.03 6.66
N ALA A 144 -11.82 7.73 6.93
CA ALA A 144 -11.96 7.21 8.29
C ALA A 144 -10.76 7.59 9.17
N ALA A 145 -9.54 7.53 8.64
CA ALA A 145 -8.34 8.01 9.34
C ALA A 145 -8.42 9.50 9.72
N GLN A 146 -8.99 10.35 8.85
CA GLN A 146 -9.21 11.77 9.16
C GLN A 146 -10.15 11.96 10.34
N ARG A 147 -11.20 11.12 10.45
CA ARG A 147 -12.16 11.17 11.57
C ARG A 147 -11.56 10.65 12.89
N VAL A 148 -10.66 9.66 12.80
CA VAL A 148 -10.12 8.97 14.00
C VAL A 148 -8.81 9.60 14.49
N ASP A 149 -7.75 9.54 13.70
CA ASP A 149 -6.42 10.16 13.97
C ASP A 149 -5.55 10.12 12.70
N PRO A 150 -5.55 11.19 11.88
CA PRO A 150 -4.81 11.20 10.62
C PRO A 150 -3.29 11.06 10.77
N LYS A 151 -2.74 11.44 11.94
CA LYS A 151 -1.29 11.35 12.21
C LYS A 151 -0.83 9.91 12.45
N LYS A 152 -1.75 9.01 12.75
CA LYS A 152 -1.47 7.59 13.04
C LYS A 152 -1.73 6.66 11.86
N CYS A 153 -2.28 7.17 10.76
CA CYS A 153 -2.52 6.37 9.57
C CYS A 153 -1.18 5.86 8.99
N PRO A 154 -0.98 4.54 8.89
CA PRO A 154 0.28 3.97 8.40
C PRO A 154 0.39 4.00 6.89
N PHE A 155 -0.72 4.18 6.17
CA PHE A 155 -0.77 4.08 4.72
C PHE A 155 -0.14 5.27 4.01
N HIS A 156 0.37 5.01 2.81
CA HIS A 156 0.82 6.07 1.92
C HIS A 156 -0.37 6.95 1.52
N PRO A 157 -0.24 8.30 1.54
CA PRO A 157 -1.40 9.19 1.41
C PRO A 157 -2.08 9.19 0.03
N PHE A 158 -1.42 8.66 -1.00
CA PHE A 158 -1.96 8.66 -2.38
C PHE A 158 -1.46 7.51 -3.28
N SER A 159 -0.51 6.69 -2.83
CA SER A 159 -0.03 5.55 -3.64
C SER A 159 -0.73 4.27 -3.22
N VAL A 160 -1.18 3.52 -4.21
CA VAL A 160 -1.86 2.23 -4.07
C VAL A 160 -1.23 1.25 -5.05
N ILE A 161 -1.20 -0.01 -4.73
CA ILE A 161 -0.97 -1.10 -5.68
C ILE A 161 -2.34 -1.62 -6.11
N ASP A 162 -2.73 -1.30 -7.33
CA ASP A 162 -4.03 -1.71 -7.87
C ASP A 162 -3.97 -3.13 -8.44
N LEU A 163 -4.71 -4.05 -7.82
CA LEU A 163 -4.72 -5.47 -8.17
C LEU A 163 -5.38 -5.75 -9.51
N ALA A 164 -6.43 -4.98 -9.86
CA ALA A 164 -7.07 -5.09 -11.19
C ALA A 164 -6.08 -4.79 -12.31
N THR A 165 -5.28 -3.74 -12.15
CA THR A 165 -4.23 -3.35 -13.11
C THR A 165 -3.14 -4.42 -13.22
N LEU A 166 -2.66 -4.97 -12.09
CA LEU A 166 -1.66 -6.04 -12.10
C LEU A 166 -2.20 -7.30 -12.78
N SER A 167 -3.44 -7.68 -12.49
CA SER A 167 -4.10 -8.84 -13.07
C SER A 167 -4.31 -8.67 -14.58
N MET A 168 -4.68 -7.47 -15.02
CA MET A 168 -4.79 -7.16 -16.44
C MET A 168 -3.46 -7.30 -17.18
N VAL A 169 -2.36 -6.82 -16.59
CA VAL A 169 -1.02 -6.89 -17.20
C VAL A 169 -0.49 -8.33 -17.24
N LEU A 170 -0.68 -9.11 -16.18
CA LEU A 170 -0.07 -10.43 -16.04
C LEU A 170 -0.96 -11.59 -16.52
N LEU A 171 -2.28 -11.42 -16.45
CA LEU A 171 -3.27 -12.47 -16.77
C LEU A 171 -4.21 -12.10 -17.94
N GLY A 172 -4.22 -10.82 -18.37
CA GLY A 172 -5.20 -10.32 -19.34
C GLY A 172 -6.62 -10.20 -18.78
N GLN A 173 -6.76 -10.14 -17.44
CA GLN A 173 -8.05 -10.13 -16.74
C GLN A 173 -8.06 -9.05 -15.67
N SER A 174 -9.21 -8.35 -15.52
CA SER A 174 -9.40 -7.33 -14.49
C SER A 174 -10.55 -7.62 -13.53
N VAL A 175 -11.38 -8.63 -13.83
CA VAL A 175 -12.45 -9.08 -12.95
C VAL A 175 -11.86 -10.06 -11.93
N LEU A 176 -12.03 -9.79 -10.64
CA LEU A 176 -11.38 -10.51 -9.55
C LEU A 176 -11.61 -12.04 -9.65
N SER A 177 -12.85 -12.49 -9.74
CA SER A 177 -13.17 -13.93 -9.82
C SER A 177 -12.48 -14.61 -11.00
N VAL A 178 -12.50 -13.96 -12.18
CA VAL A 178 -11.87 -14.52 -13.40
C VAL A 178 -10.34 -14.53 -13.27
N ALA A 179 -9.75 -13.49 -12.64
CA ALA A 179 -8.29 -13.44 -12.41
C ALA A 179 -7.85 -14.54 -11.43
N VAL A 180 -8.61 -14.75 -10.35
CA VAL A 180 -8.38 -15.80 -9.34
C VAL A 180 -8.42 -17.18 -10.00
N GLU A 181 -9.48 -17.49 -10.76
CA GLU A 181 -9.61 -18.76 -11.49
C GLU A 181 -8.52 -18.93 -12.56
N THR A 182 -8.16 -17.86 -13.27
CA THR A 182 -7.06 -17.88 -14.25
C THR A 182 -5.71 -18.18 -13.60
N ALA A 183 -5.51 -17.73 -12.36
CA ALA A 183 -4.34 -18.05 -11.55
C ALA A 183 -4.34 -19.50 -11.01
N GLY A 184 -5.45 -20.25 -11.21
CA GLY A 184 -5.63 -21.60 -10.67
C GLY A 184 -5.95 -21.63 -9.18
N LEU A 185 -6.46 -20.52 -8.63
CA LEU A 185 -6.97 -20.41 -7.28
C LEU A 185 -8.49 -20.68 -7.27
N GLU A 186 -9.01 -21.13 -6.14
CA GLU A 186 -10.45 -21.37 -5.98
C GLU A 186 -11.17 -20.07 -5.58
N PHE A 187 -12.28 -19.76 -6.26
CA PHE A 187 -13.14 -18.63 -5.94
C PHE A 187 -14.52 -19.12 -5.48
N ASP A 188 -14.86 -18.83 -4.23
CA ASP A 188 -16.16 -19.18 -3.65
C ASP A 188 -17.17 -18.03 -3.82
N VAL A 189 -18.01 -18.15 -4.85
CA VAL A 189 -19.06 -17.17 -5.18
C VAL A 189 -20.04 -16.94 -4.00
N SER A 190 -20.23 -17.95 -3.14
CA SER A 190 -21.16 -17.83 -2.01
C SER A 190 -20.63 -16.93 -0.87
N ARG A 191 -19.32 -16.67 -0.83
CA ARG A 191 -18.64 -15.82 0.15
C ARG A 191 -18.26 -14.43 -0.42
N ALA A 192 -18.39 -14.25 -1.73
CA ALA A 192 -18.11 -12.99 -2.39
C ALA A 192 -18.97 -11.83 -1.83
N HIS A 193 -18.45 -10.62 -1.91
CA HIS A 193 -19.06 -9.41 -1.33
C HIS A 193 -19.13 -9.43 0.20
N GLY A 194 -18.15 -10.04 0.84
CA GLY A 194 -17.86 -9.89 2.25
C GLY A 194 -16.40 -9.49 2.41
N ALA A 195 -16.12 -8.37 3.05
CA ALA A 195 -14.79 -7.77 3.08
C ALA A 195 -13.70 -8.76 3.56
N GLU A 196 -14.01 -9.64 4.51
CA GLU A 196 -13.04 -10.63 5.01
C GLU A 196 -12.60 -11.59 3.91
N TYR A 197 -13.57 -12.20 3.20
CA TYR A 197 -13.26 -13.15 2.12
C TYR A 197 -12.58 -12.47 0.94
N ASP A 198 -13.08 -11.30 0.53
CA ASP A 198 -12.54 -10.59 -0.62
C ASP A 198 -11.10 -10.11 -0.35
N ALA A 199 -10.79 -9.58 0.83
CA ALA A 199 -9.41 -9.27 1.22
C ALA A 199 -8.49 -10.51 1.27
N GLU A 200 -9.00 -11.67 1.71
CA GLU A 200 -8.23 -12.91 1.74
C GLU A 200 -7.90 -13.41 0.35
N ILE A 201 -8.89 -13.49 -0.55
CA ILE A 201 -8.68 -13.97 -1.92
C ILE A 201 -7.85 -12.99 -2.76
N GLU A 202 -8.02 -11.69 -2.55
CA GLU A 202 -7.15 -10.67 -3.13
C GLU A 202 -5.70 -10.82 -2.68
N THR A 203 -5.49 -11.16 -1.40
CA THR A 203 -4.15 -11.43 -0.86
C THR A 203 -3.52 -12.65 -1.52
N ASP A 204 -4.27 -13.73 -1.67
CA ASP A 204 -3.78 -14.95 -2.32
C ASP A 204 -3.44 -14.69 -3.79
N LEU A 205 -4.30 -13.95 -4.51
CA LEU A 205 -4.03 -13.52 -5.89
C LEU A 205 -2.80 -12.61 -5.96
N PHE A 206 -2.67 -11.60 -5.09
CA PHE A 206 -1.51 -10.72 -5.04
C PHE A 206 -0.21 -11.50 -4.81
N CYS A 207 -0.21 -12.40 -3.84
CA CYS A 207 0.93 -13.28 -3.56
C CYS A 207 1.28 -14.15 -4.78
N TRP A 208 0.27 -14.72 -5.43
CA TRP A 208 0.46 -15.52 -6.64
C TRP A 208 1.10 -14.69 -7.78
N LEU A 209 0.58 -13.48 -8.05
CA LEU A 209 1.10 -12.59 -9.09
C LEU A 209 2.55 -12.19 -8.83
N VAL A 210 2.88 -11.82 -7.59
CA VAL A 210 4.24 -11.46 -7.18
C VAL A 210 5.21 -12.64 -7.35
N ASN A 211 4.80 -13.82 -6.90
CA ASN A 211 5.60 -15.04 -7.00
C ASN A 211 5.77 -15.47 -8.46
N ARG A 212 4.70 -15.40 -9.26
CA ARG A 212 4.74 -15.73 -10.68
C ARG A 212 5.67 -14.81 -11.47
N TYR A 213 5.63 -13.50 -11.18
CA TYR A 213 6.55 -12.55 -11.80
C TYR A 213 8.01 -12.87 -11.46
N GLN A 214 8.30 -13.29 -10.23
CA GLN A 214 9.63 -13.73 -9.81
C GLN A 214 10.05 -15.00 -10.55
N GLU A 215 9.20 -16.00 -10.68
CA GLU A 215 9.46 -17.25 -11.41
C GLU A 215 9.78 -17.03 -12.89
N LEU A 216 9.15 -16.03 -13.49
CA LEU A 216 9.41 -15.63 -14.87
C LEU A 216 10.70 -14.78 -15.04
N GLY A 217 11.47 -14.62 -13.97
CA GLY A 217 12.72 -13.85 -14.00
C GLY A 217 12.52 -12.33 -13.97
N GLY A 218 11.31 -11.85 -13.67
CA GLY A 218 11.03 -10.41 -13.56
C GLY A 218 11.57 -9.78 -12.28
N TRP A 219 11.89 -10.59 -11.27
CA TRP A 219 12.51 -10.15 -10.03
C TRP A 219 13.46 -11.22 -9.48
N PRO A 220 14.65 -10.87 -8.97
CA PRO A 220 15.24 -9.51 -8.97
C PRO A 220 15.51 -8.98 -10.37
N LEU A 221 15.57 -7.67 -10.49
CA LEU A 221 15.95 -7.04 -11.76
C LEU A 221 17.34 -7.53 -12.18
N GLY A 222 17.57 -7.73 -13.47
CA GLY A 222 18.89 -8.04 -14.01
C GLY A 222 19.91 -6.94 -13.64
N ALA A 223 21.21 -7.29 -13.60
CA ALA A 223 22.28 -6.39 -13.12
C ALA A 223 22.24 -5.01 -13.80
N GLU A 224 22.09 -4.96 -15.12
CA GLU A 224 22.00 -3.69 -15.86
C GLU A 224 20.82 -2.81 -15.41
N MET A 225 19.64 -3.41 -15.14
CA MET A 225 18.47 -2.69 -14.66
C MET A 225 18.64 -2.26 -13.21
N GLN A 226 19.32 -3.06 -12.37
CA GLN A 226 19.66 -2.69 -11.00
C GLN A 226 20.58 -1.47 -10.99
N ASP A 227 21.63 -1.46 -11.82
CA ASP A 227 22.57 -0.34 -11.94
C ASP A 227 21.87 0.94 -12.40
N ARG A 228 20.97 0.84 -13.39
CA ARG A 228 20.15 1.97 -13.83
C ARG A 228 19.23 2.50 -12.72
N ALA A 229 18.61 1.61 -11.96
CA ALA A 229 17.73 2.00 -10.84
C ALA A 229 18.53 2.69 -9.72
N LEU A 230 19.72 2.19 -9.39
CA LEU A 230 20.61 2.81 -8.41
C LEU A 230 21.06 4.20 -8.87
N ALA A 231 21.55 4.32 -10.10
CA ALA A 231 21.98 5.61 -10.68
C ALA A 231 20.83 6.64 -10.69
N ALA A 232 19.61 6.23 -11.06
CA ALA A 232 18.44 7.10 -11.04
C ALA A 232 18.07 7.57 -9.63
N ASN A 233 18.18 6.69 -8.62
CA ASN A 233 17.93 7.04 -7.23
C ASN A 233 18.98 8.00 -6.66
N GLU A 234 20.25 7.81 -7.00
CA GLU A 234 21.35 8.72 -6.62
C GLU A 234 21.18 10.11 -7.24
N ALA A 235 20.88 10.16 -8.54
CA ALA A 235 20.60 11.41 -9.22
C ALA A 235 19.42 12.17 -8.60
N LYS A 236 18.36 11.46 -8.20
CA LYS A 236 17.21 12.03 -7.53
C LYS A 236 17.56 12.60 -6.14
N LYS A 237 18.36 11.87 -5.34
CA LYS A 237 18.85 12.34 -4.03
C LYS A 237 19.69 13.61 -4.18
N LEU A 238 20.62 13.64 -5.17
CA LEU A 238 21.45 14.80 -5.44
C LEU A 238 20.63 16.02 -5.87
N ASN A 239 19.62 15.83 -6.71
CA ASN A 239 18.73 16.92 -7.14
C ASN A 239 17.89 17.48 -5.99
N PHE A 240 17.41 16.60 -5.09
CA PHE A 240 16.69 17.01 -3.89
C PHE A 240 17.59 17.85 -2.97
N ALA A 241 18.78 17.37 -2.66
CA ALA A 241 19.76 18.10 -1.84
C ALA A 241 20.15 19.46 -2.45
N LYS A 242 20.32 19.54 -3.78
CA LYS A 242 20.58 20.81 -4.49
C LYS A 242 19.40 21.79 -4.34
N LYS A 243 18.18 21.29 -4.41
CA LYS A 243 16.97 22.11 -4.26
C LYS A 243 16.85 22.65 -2.83
N GLU A 244 17.04 21.80 -1.82
CA GLU A 244 17.04 22.22 -0.41
C GLU A 244 18.11 23.30 -0.15
N TYR A 245 19.32 23.09 -0.66
CA TYR A 245 20.40 24.08 -0.54
C TYR A 245 20.03 25.42 -1.19
N GLN A 246 19.41 25.40 -2.36
CA GLN A 246 18.96 26.63 -3.03
C GLN A 246 17.84 27.33 -2.27
N ASP A 247 16.90 26.59 -1.69
CA ASP A 247 15.79 27.13 -0.93
C ASP A 247 16.29 27.75 0.39
N HIS A 248 17.22 27.11 1.11
CA HIS A 248 17.88 27.67 2.27
C HIS A 248 18.66 28.95 1.93
N LYS A 249 19.44 28.94 0.83
CA LYS A 249 20.19 30.13 0.39
C LYS A 249 19.27 31.31 0.09
N LYS A 250 18.08 31.05 -0.56
CA LYS A 250 17.10 32.11 -0.81
C LYS A 250 16.51 32.67 0.47
N GLN A 251 16.26 31.81 1.48
CA GLN A 251 15.80 32.26 2.80
C GLN A 251 16.84 33.12 3.52
N ASP A 252 18.10 32.68 3.55
CA ASP A 252 19.20 33.42 4.13
C ASP A 252 19.42 34.79 3.44
N ASP A 253 19.31 34.85 2.12
CA ASP A 253 19.45 36.07 1.35
C ASP A 253 18.26 37.04 1.59
N ALA A 254 17.04 36.49 1.74
CA ALA A 254 15.85 37.29 2.10
C ALA A 254 15.96 37.87 3.52
N GLU A 255 16.39 37.06 4.49
CA GLU A 255 16.59 37.50 5.87
C GLU A 255 17.67 38.57 5.98
N LYS A 256 18.79 38.46 5.23
CA LYS A 256 19.83 39.48 5.12
C LYS A 256 19.31 40.77 4.49
N LEU A 257 18.40 40.71 3.51
CA LEU A 257 17.78 41.87 2.90
C LEU A 257 16.81 42.57 3.86
N GLU A 258 16.02 41.81 4.63
CA GLU A 258 15.12 42.38 5.65
C GLU A 258 15.85 43.02 6.80
N ASN A 259 16.98 42.46 7.21
CA ASN A 259 17.85 43.00 8.29
C ASN A 259 18.89 44.02 7.80
N SER A 260 18.87 44.37 6.51
CA SER A 260 19.78 45.35 5.93
C SER A 260 19.43 46.78 6.40
N PRO A 261 20.42 47.65 6.71
CA PRO A 261 20.17 49.08 6.98
C PRO A 261 19.37 49.81 5.89
N PHE A 262 19.36 49.26 4.67
CA PHE A 262 18.59 49.80 3.55
C PHE A 262 17.10 49.36 3.52
N ALA A 263 16.71 48.36 4.31
CA ALA A 263 15.30 47.95 4.44
C ALA A 263 14.47 49.02 5.15
N ILE A 264 15.08 49.70 6.11
CA ILE A 264 14.48 50.83 6.86
C ILE A 264 14.20 52.05 5.94
N LEU A 265 15.01 52.27 4.91
CA LEU A 265 14.81 53.35 3.93
C LEU A 265 13.59 53.15 3.04
N LYS A 266 13.20 51.90 2.72
CA LYS A 266 11.99 51.59 1.93
C LYS A 266 10.69 51.92 2.69
N THR A 267 10.70 51.76 4.01
CA THR A 267 9.53 52.06 4.87
C THR A 267 9.36 53.58 5.06
N LEU A 268 10.45 54.33 5.02
CA LEU A 268 10.43 55.82 5.17
C LEU A 268 9.98 56.55 3.88
N VAL A 269 10.27 56.00 2.70
CA VAL A 269 9.89 56.59 1.41
C VAL A 269 8.37 56.46 1.10
N HIS A 270 7.64 55.55 1.77
CA HIS A 270 6.21 55.35 1.61
C HIS A 270 5.34 56.17 2.59
N CYS A 271 5.96 56.91 3.53
CA CYS A 271 5.23 57.79 4.46
C CYS A 271 5.13 59.27 4.01
N ASP A 272 5.77 59.66 2.92
CA ASP A 272 5.74 61.04 2.44
C ASP A 272 4.81 61.28 1.23
N SER A 273 3.84 60.36 0.97
CA SER A 273 2.85 60.51 -0.09
C SER A 273 1.43 60.35 0.46
N ASN A 274 1.04 61.18 1.45
CA ASN A 274 -0.36 61.50 1.78
C ASN A 274 -0.46 62.94 2.24
#